data_2e41cf389312e07b153c37c8b7587d25
#
_entry.id   2e41cf389312e07b153c37c8b7587d25
#
_cell.length_a   1.000
_cell.length_b   1.000
_cell.length_c   1.000
_cell.angle_alpha   90.00
_cell.angle_beta   90.00
_cell.angle_gamma   90.00
#
_symmetry.space_group_name_H-M   'P 1'
#
loop_
_entity.id
_entity.type
_entity.pdbx_description
1 polymer ?
#
loop_
_entity_poly.entity_id
_entity_poly.type
_entity_poly.pdbx_seq_one_letter_code
_entity_poly.pdbx_strand_id
1 'polypeptide(L)'
;MLLDQYRDETNEQFDKELIHENINLLGTVASSIGDFARKTMRIVFSEHELKTEILPPQRSYLARSSLDEKKFQLVNDAIRIKFKLDSSKYSAFYKNILRRKLSDFLIEERRRELNRIARRYIRSQTTENSS
;
A
#
# COMPACT_ATOMS: atom_id res chain seq x y z
N MET A 1 9.18 12.75 17.29
CA MET A 1 8.34 12.05 16.32
C MET A 1 8.81 10.63 16.12
N LEU A 2 7.89 9.67 16.10
CA LEU A 2 8.22 8.24 16.01
C LEU A 2 9.08 7.87 14.81
N LEU A 3 8.90 8.58 13.68
CA LEU A 3 9.64 8.29 12.47
C LEU A 3 11.15 8.54 12.60
N ASP A 4 11.55 9.50 13.40
CA ASP A 4 12.97 9.86 13.56
C ASP A 4 13.81 8.72 14.14
N GLN A 5 13.19 7.82 14.92
CA GLN A 5 13.87 6.65 15.49
C GLN A 5 14.37 5.67 14.41
N TYR A 6 13.76 5.72 13.23
CA TYR A 6 14.04 4.78 12.14
C TYR A 6 14.86 5.41 11.01
N ARG A 7 15.16 6.71 11.10
CA ARG A 7 15.94 7.41 10.07
C ARG A 7 17.41 7.00 10.10
N ASP A 8 18.03 7.08 8.93
CA ASP A 8 19.44 6.78 8.79
C ASP A 8 20.30 7.86 9.46
N GLU A 9 21.22 7.40 10.33
CA GLU A 9 22.19 8.26 11.01
C GLU A 9 23.62 7.98 10.52
N THR A 10 23.77 7.04 9.57
CA THR A 10 25.08 6.56 9.10
C THR A 10 25.47 7.12 7.74
N ASN A 11 24.74 8.06 7.22
CA ASN A 11 24.94 8.66 5.88
C ASN A 11 24.87 7.60 4.75
N GLU A 12 23.91 6.69 4.83
CA GLU A 12 23.65 5.72 3.77
C GLU A 12 23.40 6.46 2.45
N GLN A 13 23.95 5.95 1.35
CA GLN A 13 23.72 6.49 0.03
C GLN A 13 22.38 5.96 -0.49
N PHE A 14 21.41 6.87 -0.63
CA PHE A 14 20.09 6.51 -1.14
C PHE A 14 19.99 6.82 -2.63
N ASP A 15 19.32 5.94 -3.37
CA ASP A 15 19.05 6.17 -4.78
C ASP A 15 18.19 7.43 -4.96
N LYS A 16 18.42 8.15 -6.06
CA LYS A 16 17.66 9.34 -6.40
C LYS A 16 16.39 9.03 -7.17
N GLU A 17 16.32 7.86 -7.77
CA GLU A 17 15.20 7.39 -8.58
C GLU A 17 14.89 5.94 -8.28
N LEU A 18 13.62 5.59 -8.38
CA LEU A 18 13.16 4.21 -8.33
C LEU A 18 12.03 4.08 -9.35
N ILE A 19 12.36 3.53 -10.52
CA ILE A 19 11.47 3.53 -11.67
C ILE A 19 10.65 2.24 -11.72
N HIS A 20 9.34 2.37 -11.87
CA HIS A 20 8.41 1.28 -12.12
C HIS A 20 7.50 1.67 -13.28
N GLU A 21 7.56 0.91 -14.37
CA GLU A 21 6.75 1.16 -15.57
C GLU A 21 6.81 2.62 -16.03
N ASN A 22 8.02 3.16 -16.15
CA ASN A 22 8.32 4.54 -16.57
C ASN A 22 7.88 5.62 -15.56
N ILE A 23 7.52 5.23 -14.35
CA ILE A 23 7.16 6.17 -13.28
C ILE A 23 8.24 6.15 -12.21
N ASN A 24 8.78 7.32 -11.85
CA ASN A 24 9.68 7.43 -10.72
C ASN A 24 8.84 7.50 -9.44
N LEU A 25 8.87 6.42 -8.67
CA LEU A 25 8.07 6.33 -7.44
C LEU A 25 8.47 7.38 -6.41
N LEU A 26 9.75 7.79 -6.39
CA LEU A 26 10.24 8.80 -5.46
C LEU A 26 9.72 10.19 -5.76
N GLY A 27 9.20 10.41 -6.96
CA GLY A 27 8.56 11.67 -7.35
C GLY A 27 7.13 11.82 -6.88
N THR A 28 6.56 10.82 -6.21
CA THR A 28 5.19 10.88 -5.70
C THR A 28 5.06 11.96 -4.62
N VAL A 29 4.13 12.88 -4.82
CA VAL A 29 3.86 13.96 -3.85
C VAL A 29 2.87 13.46 -2.81
N ALA A 30 3.21 13.58 -1.54
CA ALA A 30 2.40 13.08 -0.44
C ALA A 30 2.50 13.97 0.79
N SER A 31 1.44 14.01 1.59
CA SER A 31 1.37 14.82 2.80
C SER A 31 1.99 14.14 4.03
N SER A 32 2.17 12.82 3.98
CA SER A 32 2.71 12.03 5.08
C SER A 32 3.27 10.72 4.56
N ILE A 33 3.96 9.97 5.42
CA ILE A 33 4.47 8.65 5.06
C ILE A 33 3.32 7.68 4.76
N GLY A 34 2.23 7.75 5.51
CA GLY A 34 1.04 6.93 5.24
C GLY A 34 0.42 7.25 3.88
N ASP A 35 0.31 8.53 3.56
CA ASP A 35 -0.20 8.99 2.26
C ASP A 35 0.72 8.54 1.11
N PHE A 36 2.03 8.67 1.29
CA PHE A 36 3.02 8.20 0.32
C PHE A 36 2.90 6.69 0.08
N ALA A 37 2.79 5.92 1.16
CA ALA A 37 2.68 4.47 1.08
C ALA A 37 1.42 4.07 0.30
N ARG A 38 0.27 4.67 0.60
CA ARG A 38 -0.99 4.38 -0.10
C ARG A 38 -0.92 4.74 -1.59
N LYS A 39 -0.36 5.90 -1.92
CA LYS A 39 -0.21 6.34 -3.32
C LYS A 39 0.73 5.43 -4.08
N THR A 40 1.83 5.00 -3.47
CA THR A 40 2.78 4.08 -4.10
C THR A 40 2.14 2.71 -4.33
N MET A 41 1.36 2.22 -3.37
CA MET A 41 0.60 0.99 -3.55
C MET A 41 -0.35 1.08 -4.76
N ARG A 42 -1.03 2.21 -4.95
CA ARG A 42 -1.93 2.41 -6.09
C ARG A 42 -1.20 2.51 -7.43
N ILE A 43 0.05 2.91 -7.43
CA ILE A 43 0.87 2.95 -8.65
C ILE A 43 1.35 1.56 -9.02
N VAL A 44 1.84 0.80 -8.04
CA VAL A 44 2.50 -0.49 -8.26
C VAL A 44 1.51 -1.63 -8.48
N PHE A 45 0.38 -1.60 -7.77
CA PHE A 45 -0.64 -2.65 -7.83
C PHE A 45 -1.88 -2.18 -8.57
N SER A 46 -2.55 -3.11 -9.25
CA SER A 46 -3.83 -2.82 -9.88
C SER A 46 -4.92 -2.65 -8.82
N GLU A 47 -6.00 -2.00 -9.23
CA GLU A 47 -7.18 -1.83 -8.38
C GLU A 47 -7.74 -3.20 -7.93
N HIS A 48 -7.76 -4.16 -8.83
CA HIS A 48 -8.21 -5.52 -8.53
C HIS A 48 -7.34 -6.18 -7.46
N GLU A 49 -6.01 -6.08 -7.60
CA GLU A 49 -5.08 -6.62 -6.62
C GLU A 49 -5.29 -6.03 -5.23
N LEU A 50 -5.46 -4.71 -5.15
CA LEU A 50 -5.67 -4.03 -3.87
C LEU A 50 -6.98 -4.43 -3.18
N LYS A 51 -8.00 -4.79 -3.95
CA LYS A 51 -9.30 -5.18 -3.42
C LYS A 51 -9.43 -6.65 -3.05
N THR A 52 -8.59 -7.52 -3.62
CA THR A 52 -8.74 -8.97 -3.48
C THR A 52 -7.61 -9.64 -2.72
N GLU A 53 -6.43 -9.03 -2.65
CA GLU A 53 -5.25 -9.64 -2.06
C GLU A 53 -4.89 -9.03 -0.71
N ILE A 54 -4.06 -9.75 0.05
CA ILE A 54 -3.63 -9.33 1.39
C ILE A 54 -2.13 -9.06 1.41
N LEU A 55 -1.64 -8.46 2.49
CA LEU A 55 -0.22 -8.20 2.64
C LEU A 55 0.58 -9.50 2.73
N PRO A 56 1.75 -9.58 2.07
CA PRO A 56 2.63 -10.75 2.22
C PRO A 56 3.11 -10.90 3.67
N PRO A 57 3.55 -12.08 4.08
CA PRO A 57 3.74 -13.27 3.25
C PRO A 57 2.45 -14.08 3.06
N GLN A 58 2.40 -14.87 1.99
CA GLN A 58 1.30 -15.81 1.76
C GLN A 58 1.31 -16.90 2.83
N ARG A 59 0.15 -17.15 3.40
CA ARG A 59 -0.03 -18.21 4.40
C ARG A 59 -1.10 -19.20 3.91
N SER A 60 -0.78 -20.48 3.98
CA SER A 60 -1.63 -21.54 3.40
C SER A 60 -3.03 -21.63 4.02
N TYR A 61 -3.20 -21.17 5.26
CA TYR A 61 -4.50 -21.20 5.93
C TYR A 61 -5.39 -19.99 5.60
N LEU A 62 -4.88 -19.02 4.85
CA LEU A 62 -5.65 -17.83 4.47
C LEU A 62 -6.34 -18.08 3.12
N ALA A 63 -7.61 -17.68 3.03
CA ALA A 63 -8.41 -17.86 1.83
C ALA A 63 -7.98 -16.91 0.70
N ARG A 64 -7.40 -15.76 1.02
CA ARG A 64 -6.98 -14.77 0.03
C ARG A 64 -5.51 -14.93 -0.33
N SER A 65 -5.19 -14.72 -1.61
CA SER A 65 -3.81 -14.66 -2.07
C SER A 65 -3.12 -13.41 -1.53
N SER A 66 -1.80 -13.48 -1.36
CA SER A 66 -1.03 -12.29 -1.00
C SER A 66 -0.65 -11.50 -2.25
N LEU A 67 -0.44 -10.20 -2.08
CA LEU A 67 0.14 -9.33 -3.10
C LEU A 67 1.51 -9.87 -3.51
N ASP A 68 1.89 -9.63 -4.77
CA ASP A 68 3.19 -10.06 -5.28
C ASP A 68 4.33 -9.53 -4.42
N GLU A 69 5.19 -10.43 -3.95
CA GLU A 69 6.26 -10.07 -3.02
C GLU A 69 7.31 -9.12 -3.63
N LYS A 70 7.62 -9.29 -4.91
CA LYS A 70 8.59 -8.43 -5.61
C LYS A 70 8.04 -7.01 -5.76
N LYS A 71 6.78 -6.88 -6.13
CA LYS A 71 6.11 -5.57 -6.21
C LYS A 71 6.00 -4.94 -4.84
N PHE A 72 5.68 -5.73 -3.82
CA PHE A 72 5.58 -5.23 -2.46
C PHE A 72 6.94 -4.76 -1.93
N GLN A 73 8.02 -5.48 -2.25
CA GLN A 73 9.36 -5.06 -1.91
C GLN A 73 9.70 -3.72 -2.57
N LEU A 74 9.26 -3.52 -3.81
CA LEU A 74 9.45 -2.26 -4.52
C LEU A 74 8.76 -1.09 -3.78
N VAL A 75 7.56 -1.30 -3.28
CA VAL A 75 6.84 -0.30 -2.47
C VAL A 75 7.63 0.02 -1.20
N ASN A 76 8.11 -1.02 -0.51
CA ASN A 76 8.89 -0.83 0.71
C ASN A 76 10.20 -0.10 0.43
N ASP A 77 10.87 -0.41 -0.66
CA ASP A 77 12.09 0.29 -1.07
C ASP A 77 11.82 1.76 -1.35
N ALA A 78 10.72 2.07 -2.03
CA ALA A 78 10.32 3.46 -2.30
C ALA A 78 10.11 4.25 -1.00
N ILE A 79 9.41 3.66 -0.04
CA ILE A 79 9.14 4.29 1.25
C ILE A 79 10.45 4.51 2.01
N ARG A 80 11.31 3.51 2.08
CA ARG A 80 12.59 3.58 2.79
C ARG A 80 13.47 4.68 2.21
N ILE A 81 13.60 4.72 0.91
CA ILE A 81 14.45 5.70 0.21
C ILE A 81 13.88 7.11 0.36
N LYS A 82 12.59 7.27 0.12
CA LYS A 82 11.92 8.59 0.16
C LYS A 82 12.07 9.26 1.53
N PHE A 83 11.94 8.49 2.60
CA PHE A 83 11.99 9.01 3.97
C PHE A 83 13.33 8.75 4.64
N LYS A 84 14.32 8.23 3.91
CA LYS A 84 15.68 7.98 4.37
C LYS A 84 15.73 7.14 5.65
N LEU A 85 15.00 6.05 5.64
CA LEU A 85 14.95 5.11 6.75
C LEU A 85 16.13 4.14 6.68
N ASP A 86 16.75 3.89 7.83
CA ASP A 86 17.90 3.00 7.91
C ASP A 86 17.51 1.56 7.55
N SER A 87 18.30 0.92 6.70
CA SER A 87 18.01 -0.44 6.23
C SER A 87 17.97 -1.45 7.41
N SER A 88 18.79 -1.27 8.43
CA SER A 88 18.80 -2.14 9.59
C SER A 88 17.60 -1.92 10.53
N LYS A 89 16.96 -0.77 10.45
CA LYS A 89 15.81 -0.40 11.29
C LYS A 89 14.48 -0.58 10.54
N TYR A 90 14.50 -0.78 9.24
CA TYR A 90 13.30 -0.79 8.42
C TYR A 90 12.33 -1.92 8.79
N SER A 91 12.85 -3.10 9.12
CA SER A 91 12.00 -4.23 9.52
C SER A 91 11.17 -3.90 10.77
N ALA A 92 11.80 -3.24 11.76
CA ALA A 92 11.09 -2.79 12.96
C ALA A 92 10.07 -1.69 12.64
N PHE A 93 10.44 -0.76 11.77
CA PHE A 93 9.53 0.29 11.30
C PHE A 93 8.29 -0.30 10.61
N TYR A 94 8.51 -1.24 9.71
CA TYR A 94 7.42 -1.92 9.02
C TYR A 94 6.48 -2.60 10.01
N LYS A 95 7.04 -3.41 10.91
CA LYS A 95 6.26 -4.18 11.89
C LYS A 95 5.48 -3.29 12.85
N ASN A 96 6.10 -2.22 13.33
CA ASN A 96 5.53 -1.38 14.39
C ASN A 96 4.62 -0.27 13.88
N ILE A 97 4.87 0.23 12.67
CA ILE A 97 4.16 1.42 12.15
C ILE A 97 3.47 1.15 10.82
N LEU A 98 4.19 0.68 9.81
CA LEU A 98 3.70 0.67 8.44
C LEU A 98 2.68 -0.44 8.17
N ARG A 99 2.92 -1.64 8.68
CA ARG A 99 2.08 -2.81 8.40
C ARG A 99 0.61 -2.55 8.69
N ARG A 100 0.31 -1.97 9.84
CA ARG A 100 -1.06 -1.67 10.24
C ARG A 100 -1.71 -0.65 9.29
N LYS A 101 -0.96 0.39 8.92
CA LYS A 101 -1.45 1.40 7.98
C LYS A 101 -1.82 0.79 6.63
N LEU A 102 -0.99 -0.09 6.11
CA LEU A 102 -1.23 -0.75 4.83
C LEU A 102 -2.35 -1.78 4.92
N SER A 103 -2.43 -2.51 6.02
CA SER A 103 -3.53 -3.44 6.27
C SER A 103 -4.88 -2.72 6.31
N ASP A 104 -4.95 -1.61 7.05
CA ASP A 104 -6.16 -0.78 7.12
C ASP A 104 -6.52 -0.22 5.75
N PHE A 105 -5.54 0.18 4.97
CA PHE A 105 -5.73 0.65 3.60
C PHE A 105 -6.40 -0.41 2.73
N LEU A 106 -5.90 -1.64 2.75
CA LEU A 106 -6.47 -2.74 1.96
C LEU A 106 -7.88 -3.10 2.43
N ILE A 107 -8.13 -3.08 3.73
CA ILE A 107 -9.46 -3.31 4.28
C ILE A 107 -10.43 -2.24 3.78
N GLU A 108 -10.02 -0.97 3.75
CA GLU A 108 -10.84 0.12 3.27
C GLU A 108 -11.13 0.01 1.77
N GLU A 109 -10.16 -0.43 0.97
CA GLU A 109 -10.36 -0.66 -0.47
C GLU A 109 -11.43 -1.73 -0.71
N ARG A 110 -11.41 -2.81 0.05
CA ARG A 110 -12.44 -3.86 -0.04
C ARG A 110 -13.81 -3.35 0.38
N ARG A 111 -13.87 -2.54 1.44
CA ARG A 111 -15.12 -1.96 1.93
C ARG A 111 -15.75 -1.04 0.89
N ARG A 112 -14.96 -0.19 0.26
CA ARG A 112 -15.43 0.69 -0.82
C ARG A 112 -16.02 -0.10 -1.98
N GLU A 113 -15.39 -1.20 -2.37
CA GLU A 113 -15.88 -2.05 -3.45
C GLU A 113 -17.21 -2.70 -3.08
N LEU A 114 -17.32 -3.26 -1.88
CA LEU A 114 -18.56 -3.87 -1.41
C LEU A 114 -19.72 -2.85 -1.35
N ASN A 115 -19.44 -1.64 -0.89
CA ASN A 115 -20.44 -0.56 -0.85
C ASN A 115 -20.88 -0.16 -2.25
N ARG A 116 -19.96 -0.09 -3.20
CA ARG A 116 -20.26 0.23 -4.59
C ARG A 116 -21.16 -0.83 -5.22
N ILE A 117 -20.86 -2.10 -4.98
CA ILE A 117 -21.68 -3.22 -5.47
C ILE A 117 -23.07 -3.18 -4.85
N ALA A 118 -23.17 -2.95 -3.55
CA ALA A 118 -24.45 -2.85 -2.86
C ALA A 118 -25.32 -1.71 -3.39
N ARG A 119 -24.72 -0.54 -3.67
CA ARG A 119 -25.43 0.61 -4.25
C ARG A 119 -25.96 0.30 -5.65
N ARG A 120 -25.19 -0.39 -6.48
CA ARG A 120 -25.63 -0.82 -7.81
C ARG A 120 -26.83 -1.76 -7.72
N TYR A 121 -26.76 -2.71 -6.80
CA TYR A 121 -27.84 -3.67 -6.58
C TYR A 121 -29.14 -2.97 -6.16
N ILE A 122 -29.07 -2.05 -5.22
CA ILE A 122 -30.21 -1.26 -4.75
C ILE A 122 -30.82 -0.45 -5.88
N ARG A 123 -30.00 0.21 -6.70
CA ARG A 123 -30.47 0.98 -7.88
C ARG A 123 -31.22 0.08 -8.87
N SER A 124 -30.69 -1.10 -9.14
CA SER A 124 -31.30 -2.07 -10.06
C SER A 124 -32.66 -2.51 -9.54
N GLN A 125 -32.78 -2.81 -8.25
CA GLN A 125 -34.03 -3.17 -7.61
C GLN A 125 -35.07 -2.04 -7.67
N THR A 126 -34.66 -0.83 -7.38
CA THR A 126 -35.52 0.35 -7.41
C THR A 126 -36.05 0.61 -8.82
N THR A 127 -35.23 0.48 -9.85
CA THR A 127 -35.62 0.67 -11.25
C THR A 127 -36.66 -0.36 -11.69
N GLU A 128 -36.49 -1.62 -11.31
CA GLU A 128 -37.41 -2.70 -11.62
C GLU A 128 -38.77 -2.49 -10.95
N ASN A 129 -38.80 -1.93 -9.76
CA ASN A 129 -40.02 -1.71 -8.99
C ASN A 129 -40.78 -0.42 -9.35
N SER A 130 -40.16 0.45 -10.13
CA SER A 130 -40.73 1.74 -10.48
C SER A 130 -41.46 1.78 -11.83
N SER A 131 -41.55 0.65 -12.49
CA SER A 131 -42.25 0.53 -13.77
C SER A 131 -43.76 0.43 -13.64
#